data_e239231ceaa7542d9dbee3d9325fed15
#
_entry.id   e239231ceaa7542d9dbee3d9325fed15
#
_cell.length_a   1.000
_cell.length_b   1.000
_cell.length_c   1.000
_cell.angle_alpha   90.00
_cell.angle_beta   90.00
_cell.angle_gamma   90.00
#
_symmetry.space_group_name_H-M   'P 1'
#
loop_
_entity.id
_entity.type
_entity.pdbx_description
1 polymer ?
#
loop_
_entity_poly.entity_id
_entity_poly.type
_entity_poly.pdbx_seq_one_letter_code
_entity_poly.pdbx_strand_id
1 'polypeptide(L)'
;GTTSRGLGDVYKRQVDAAQSYDQFGNAAVSMQMNGKGSKIWEDLTDQAYKNSSNIAIVLDEIVYSAPGVTNGAITGGRSEISGNFTLNEAIDLANVLRAGKLPASADIIQSEVVGPSLGKESIDKGINSFLIALLLVLAWMIFYYGRAGLYADIALVLNIVLIFGFLSGLGAVLTLPGIAGIVLTIGMSVDANVLIFERVREEIYKEKGLKQSVSDGFSNALSSILDANITTGLTALILFIFGSGPIKGFATTLLIGILTSLFTAIFITCLL
;
A
#
# COMPACT_ATOMS: atom_id res chain seq x y z
N GLY A 1 27.05 9.87 38.63
CA GLY A 1 25.62 9.97 38.42
C GLY A 1 25.26 11.26 37.74
N THR A 2 25.35 11.32 36.43
CA THR A 2 24.91 12.48 35.63
C THR A 2 23.43 12.37 35.41
N THR A 3 22.69 13.28 36.03
CA THR A 3 21.26 13.46 35.78
C THR A 3 21.05 13.86 34.33
N SER A 4 20.57 12.91 33.50
CA SER A 4 20.02 13.21 32.19
C SER A 4 18.71 13.98 32.38
N ARG A 5 18.78 15.31 32.49
CA ARG A 5 17.59 16.14 32.28
C ARG A 5 17.19 16.00 30.83
N GLY A 6 16.03 15.37 30.62
CA GLY A 6 15.61 14.88 29.32
C GLY A 6 15.59 15.95 28.23
N LEU A 7 16.33 15.67 27.18
CA LEU A 7 16.29 16.37 25.89
C LEU A 7 14.91 16.33 25.23
N GLY A 8 13.98 15.52 25.70
CA GLY A 8 12.61 15.43 25.16
C GLY A 8 11.85 16.77 25.10
N ASP A 9 12.22 17.76 25.90
CA ASP A 9 11.59 19.08 25.86
C ASP A 9 12.21 20.04 24.85
N VAL A 10 13.44 19.82 24.42
CA VAL A 10 14.12 20.69 23.43
C VAL A 10 13.64 20.40 22.02
N TYR A 11 13.39 19.14 21.65
CA TYR A 11 12.86 18.77 20.34
C TYR A 11 11.46 19.35 20.05
N LYS A 12 10.59 19.40 21.04
CA LYS A 12 9.26 20.04 20.91
C LYS A 12 9.32 21.55 20.67
N ARG A 13 10.50 22.15 20.80
CA ARG A 13 10.74 23.60 20.71
C ARG A 13 11.63 24.00 19.53
N GLN A 14 12.12 23.04 18.78
CA GLN A 14 12.81 23.26 17.51
C GLN A 14 11.76 23.60 16.44
N VAL A 15 12.05 24.65 15.64
CA VAL A 15 11.12 25.12 14.59
C VAL A 15 11.46 24.49 13.27
N ASP A 16 12.73 24.37 12.94
CA ASP A 16 13.21 23.78 11.69
C ASP A 16 14.65 23.26 11.80
N ALA A 17 15.01 22.33 10.93
CA ALA A 17 16.37 21.88 10.69
C ALA A 17 16.59 21.67 9.19
N ALA A 18 17.73 22.09 8.67
CA ALA A 18 18.05 21.95 7.26
C ALA A 18 19.53 21.66 7.07
N GLN A 19 19.82 20.90 6.02
CA GLN A 19 21.20 20.79 5.54
C GLN A 19 21.71 22.19 5.12
N SER A 20 22.92 22.53 5.51
CA SER A 20 23.63 23.75 5.17
C SER A 20 25.10 23.47 4.84
N TYR A 21 25.86 24.52 4.63
CA TYR A 21 27.30 24.45 4.48
C TYR A 21 27.97 25.36 5.51
N ASP A 22 29.05 24.88 6.13
CA ASP A 22 29.87 25.68 7.04
C ASP A 22 30.67 26.78 6.29
N GLN A 23 31.41 27.59 7.02
CA GLN A 23 32.22 28.67 6.45
C GLN A 23 33.34 28.15 5.53
N PHE A 24 33.66 26.86 5.59
CA PHE A 24 34.70 26.21 4.79
C PHE A 24 34.12 25.43 3.61
N GLY A 25 32.80 25.43 3.44
CA GLY A 25 32.12 24.71 2.37
C GLY A 25 31.84 23.23 2.66
N ASN A 26 32.06 22.75 3.90
CA ASN A 26 31.73 21.39 4.29
C ASN A 26 30.25 21.27 4.63
N ALA A 27 29.69 20.07 4.45
CA ALA A 27 28.31 19.81 4.82
C ALA A 27 28.08 19.98 6.33
N ALA A 28 27.02 20.73 6.67
CA ALA A 28 26.64 21.06 8.03
C ALA A 28 25.10 20.98 8.16
N VAL A 29 24.58 21.02 9.39
CA VAL A 29 23.16 21.05 9.67
C VAL A 29 22.83 22.30 10.48
N SER A 30 21.96 23.15 9.94
CA SER A 30 21.42 24.30 10.66
C SER A 30 20.14 23.92 11.40
N MET A 31 19.99 24.44 12.63
CA MET A 31 18.79 24.31 13.48
C MET A 31 18.27 25.66 13.87
N GLN A 32 16.94 25.79 13.93
CA GLN A 32 16.25 26.98 14.45
C GLN A 32 15.31 26.58 15.58
N MET A 33 15.41 27.27 16.71
CA MET A 33 14.57 27.05 17.88
C MET A 33 13.55 28.18 18.06
N ASN A 34 12.43 27.88 18.69
CA ASN A 34 11.47 28.90 19.11
C ASN A 34 11.99 29.66 20.34
N GLY A 35 11.34 30.78 20.73
CA GLY A 35 11.82 31.64 21.79
C GLY A 35 11.98 30.96 23.18
N LYS A 36 11.19 29.91 23.48
CA LYS A 36 11.37 29.10 24.70
C LYS A 36 12.52 28.11 24.56
N GLY A 37 12.65 27.51 23.37
CA GLY A 37 13.73 26.60 23.05
C GLY A 37 15.09 27.30 23.05
N SER A 38 15.16 28.53 22.57
CA SER A 38 16.37 29.34 22.53
C SER A 38 17.00 29.51 23.91
N LYS A 39 16.21 29.83 24.94
CA LYS A 39 16.70 29.99 26.33
C LYS A 39 17.24 28.68 26.91
N ILE A 40 16.52 27.57 26.67
CA ILE A 40 16.94 26.25 27.16
C ILE A 40 18.22 25.81 26.44
N TRP A 41 18.31 26.10 25.14
CA TRP A 41 19.48 25.79 24.34
C TRP A 41 20.73 26.58 24.77
N GLU A 42 20.53 27.87 25.09
CA GLU A 42 21.57 28.73 25.67
C GLU A 42 22.09 28.16 26.99
N ASP A 43 21.22 27.81 27.93
CA ASP A 43 21.59 27.22 29.21
C ASP A 43 22.31 25.87 29.03
N LEU A 44 21.81 25.02 28.10
CA LEU A 44 22.40 23.71 27.84
C LEU A 44 23.79 23.81 27.22
N THR A 45 23.93 24.71 26.25
CA THR A 45 25.23 24.93 25.57
C THR A 45 26.24 25.62 26.48
N ASP A 46 25.81 26.52 27.38
CA ASP A 46 26.67 27.11 28.43
C ASP A 46 27.20 26.04 29.39
N GLN A 47 26.31 25.15 29.87
CA GLN A 47 26.71 24.04 30.74
C GLN A 47 27.66 23.06 30.03
N ALA A 48 27.35 22.71 28.77
CA ALA A 48 28.20 21.82 28.00
C ALA A 48 29.58 22.41 27.75
N TYR A 49 29.67 23.71 27.48
CA TYR A 49 30.94 24.42 27.31
C TYR A 49 31.76 24.45 28.60
N LYS A 50 31.14 24.84 29.73
CA LYS A 50 31.80 24.88 31.04
C LYS A 50 32.31 23.53 31.52
N ASN A 51 31.61 22.45 31.17
CA ASN A 51 31.97 21.10 31.57
C ASN A 51 32.78 20.35 30.48
N SER A 52 33.15 21.01 29.39
CA SER A 52 33.82 20.39 28.24
C SER A 52 33.12 19.09 27.79
N SER A 53 31.80 19.10 27.76
CA SER A 53 30.95 17.94 27.44
C SER A 53 30.25 18.10 26.10
N ASN A 54 29.86 16.97 25.52
CA ASN A 54 29.16 16.93 24.25
C ASN A 54 27.62 16.91 24.48
N ILE A 55 26.88 17.43 23.52
CA ILE A 55 25.42 17.36 23.51
C ILE A 55 25.02 16.24 22.55
N ALA A 56 24.51 15.13 23.09
CA ALA A 56 24.03 14.01 22.28
C ALA A 56 22.67 14.32 21.66
N ILE A 57 22.56 14.07 20.36
CA ILE A 57 21.30 14.07 19.61
C ILE A 57 20.81 12.64 19.57
N VAL A 58 19.71 12.37 20.28
CA VAL A 58 19.15 11.03 20.44
C VAL A 58 17.71 11.01 19.92
N LEU A 59 17.39 10.05 19.07
CA LEU A 59 16.02 9.76 18.62
C LEU A 59 15.82 8.25 18.75
N ASP A 60 14.69 7.84 19.33
CA ASP A 60 14.32 6.43 19.53
C ASP A 60 15.44 5.59 20.19
N GLU A 61 16.07 6.18 21.23
CA GLU A 61 17.18 5.59 22.00
C GLU A 61 18.51 5.40 21.21
N ILE A 62 18.56 5.87 19.96
CA ILE A 62 19.75 5.84 19.11
C ILE A 62 20.43 7.21 19.12
N VAL A 63 21.74 7.23 19.35
CA VAL A 63 22.56 8.45 19.27
C VAL A 63 22.97 8.68 17.83
N TYR A 64 22.44 9.71 17.19
CA TYR A 64 22.77 10.07 15.80
C TYR A 64 24.00 10.94 15.69
N SER A 65 24.24 11.80 16.65
CA SER A 65 25.43 12.67 16.72
C SER A 65 25.63 13.16 18.14
N ALA A 66 26.85 13.54 18.48
CA ALA A 66 27.20 14.09 19.78
C ALA A 66 28.24 15.24 19.65
N PRO A 67 27.85 16.38 19.03
CA PRO A 67 28.73 17.51 18.84
C PRO A 67 29.16 18.15 20.18
N GLY A 68 30.38 18.62 20.23
CA GLY A 68 30.88 19.47 21.32
C GLY A 68 30.53 20.93 21.10
N VAL A 69 30.48 21.72 22.19
CA VAL A 69 30.29 23.16 22.14
C VAL A 69 31.65 23.86 22.23
N THR A 70 32.06 24.54 21.16
CA THR A 70 33.40 25.13 21.05
C THR A 70 33.45 26.63 21.42
N ASN A 71 32.35 27.37 21.22
CA ASN A 71 32.32 28.83 21.29
C ASN A 71 31.49 29.41 22.44
N GLY A 72 31.26 28.64 23.52
CA GLY A 72 30.43 29.08 24.64
C GLY A 72 28.93 28.94 24.41
N ALA A 73 28.12 29.63 25.21
CA ALA A 73 26.65 29.60 25.11
C ALA A 73 26.16 30.08 23.75
N ILE A 74 25.28 29.31 23.14
CA ILE A 74 24.67 29.66 21.84
C ILE A 74 23.38 30.40 22.07
N THR A 75 23.40 31.72 21.87
CA THR A 75 22.25 32.62 22.05
C THR A 75 21.46 32.76 20.73
N GLY A 76 20.20 33.24 20.83
CA GLY A 76 19.37 33.58 19.65
C GLY A 76 18.67 32.40 18.97
N GLY A 77 18.87 31.17 19.45
CA GLY A 77 18.14 30.00 18.99
C GLY A 77 18.51 29.47 17.61
N ARG A 78 19.53 30.02 16.97
CA ARG A 78 20.17 29.45 15.78
C ARG A 78 21.41 28.67 16.16
N SER A 79 21.53 27.48 15.65
CA SER A 79 22.66 26.62 15.90
C SER A 79 23.09 25.89 14.62
N GLU A 80 24.36 25.66 14.47
CA GLU A 80 24.93 24.89 13.37
C GLU A 80 25.70 23.71 13.93
N ILE A 81 25.44 22.54 13.41
CA ILE A 81 26.20 21.32 13.71
C ILE A 81 27.13 21.10 12.54
N SER A 82 28.41 21.37 12.75
CA SER A 82 29.48 21.14 11.78
C SER A 82 30.34 19.95 12.19
N GLY A 83 30.97 19.31 11.20
CA GLY A 83 31.82 18.14 11.39
C GLY A 83 32.22 17.55 10.03
N ASN A 84 32.89 16.40 10.05
CA ASN A 84 33.21 15.69 8.81
C ASN A 84 32.01 14.92 8.26
N PHE A 85 30.91 15.62 7.99
CA PHE A 85 29.72 15.01 7.39
C PHE A 85 29.90 14.90 5.88
N THR A 86 29.47 13.77 5.32
CA THR A 86 29.11 13.70 3.92
C THR A 86 27.78 14.45 3.69
N LEU A 87 27.48 14.83 2.47
CA LEU A 87 26.21 15.48 2.16
C LEU A 87 25.00 14.64 2.58
N ASN A 88 25.07 13.33 2.37
CA ASN A 88 23.98 12.42 2.74
C ASN A 88 23.80 12.34 4.26
N GLU A 89 24.87 12.24 5.03
CA GLU A 89 24.80 12.24 6.50
C GLU A 89 24.22 13.53 7.06
N ALA A 90 24.56 14.68 6.48
CA ALA A 90 23.97 15.96 6.87
C ALA A 90 22.48 16.04 6.54
N ILE A 91 22.05 15.51 5.40
CA ILE A 91 20.64 15.42 5.01
C ILE A 91 19.87 14.49 5.97
N ASP A 92 20.44 13.32 6.28
CA ASP A 92 19.83 12.36 7.20
C ASP A 92 19.69 12.92 8.61
N LEU A 93 20.73 13.57 9.12
CA LEU A 93 20.68 14.23 10.43
C LEU A 93 19.65 15.37 10.46
N ALA A 94 19.57 16.19 9.40
CA ALA A 94 18.56 17.23 9.29
C ALA A 94 17.13 16.64 9.27
N ASN A 95 16.92 15.52 8.59
CA ASN A 95 15.65 14.81 8.56
C ASN A 95 15.27 14.22 9.92
N VAL A 96 16.23 13.62 10.64
CA VAL A 96 16.06 13.11 12.00
C VAL A 96 15.66 14.22 12.95
N LEU A 97 16.35 15.36 12.92
CA LEU A 97 16.04 16.53 13.73
C LEU A 97 14.63 17.10 13.40
N ARG A 98 14.26 17.11 12.12
CA ARG A 98 12.94 17.53 11.67
C ARG A 98 11.85 16.54 12.08
N ALA A 99 12.12 15.24 12.01
CA ALA A 99 11.20 14.16 12.43
C ALA A 99 10.92 14.20 13.94
N GLY A 100 11.89 14.56 14.79
CA GLY A 100 11.69 14.77 16.22
C GLY A 100 10.65 15.83 16.57
N LYS A 101 10.19 16.63 15.60
CA LYS A 101 9.10 17.61 15.73
C LYS A 101 7.71 16.96 15.62
N LEU A 102 7.58 15.73 15.14
CA LEU A 102 6.29 15.06 14.98
C LEU A 102 5.66 14.81 16.36
N PRO A 103 4.37 15.13 16.54
CA PRO A 103 3.68 15.02 17.83
C PRO A 103 3.39 13.57 18.26
N ALA A 104 3.65 12.59 17.39
CA ALA A 104 3.49 11.17 17.64
C ALA A 104 4.66 10.39 17.03
N SER A 105 5.17 9.42 17.78
CA SER A 105 6.08 8.40 17.24
C SER A 105 5.32 7.57 16.19
N ALA A 106 5.92 7.42 15.01
CA ALA A 106 5.38 6.51 14.01
C ALA A 106 6.10 5.16 14.17
N ASP A 107 5.38 4.16 14.62
CA ASP A 107 5.88 2.80 14.64
C ASP A 107 5.75 2.18 13.25
N ILE A 108 6.83 1.58 12.74
CA ILE A 108 6.78 0.79 11.51
C ILE A 108 6.08 -0.53 11.85
N ILE A 109 4.79 -0.63 11.51
CA ILE A 109 4.00 -1.84 11.75
C ILE A 109 4.46 -2.97 10.83
N GLN A 110 4.88 -2.64 9.61
CA GLN A 110 5.39 -3.58 8.62
C GLN A 110 6.32 -2.87 7.65
N SER A 111 7.47 -3.48 7.38
CA SER A 111 8.40 -3.06 6.33
C SER A 111 8.69 -4.26 5.43
N GLU A 112 8.43 -4.12 4.14
CA GLU A 112 8.75 -5.13 3.13
C GLU A 112 9.68 -4.48 2.10
N VAL A 113 10.94 -4.91 2.09
CA VAL A 113 11.94 -4.41 1.14
C VAL A 113 12.13 -5.45 0.05
N VAL A 114 11.53 -5.20 -1.11
CA VAL A 114 11.78 -5.99 -2.31
C VAL A 114 12.77 -5.24 -3.19
N GLY A 115 13.90 -5.87 -3.52
CA GLY A 115 14.88 -5.27 -4.43
C GLY A 115 14.24 -4.92 -5.78
N PRO A 116 14.59 -3.79 -6.42
CA PRO A 116 13.94 -3.32 -7.65
C PRO A 116 13.96 -4.33 -8.79
N SER A 117 15.00 -5.15 -8.87
CA SER A 117 15.14 -6.22 -9.87
C SER A 117 14.18 -7.39 -9.63
N LEU A 118 14.09 -7.85 -8.38
CA LEU A 118 13.19 -8.96 -8.00
C LEU A 118 11.71 -8.56 -8.10
N GLY A 119 11.38 -7.33 -7.74
CA GLY A 119 10.02 -6.81 -7.87
C GLY A 119 9.57 -6.73 -9.33
N LYS A 120 10.41 -6.19 -10.21
CA LYS A 120 10.13 -6.09 -11.65
C LYS A 120 9.98 -7.46 -12.30
N GLU A 121 10.91 -8.39 -12.05
CA GLU A 121 10.85 -9.74 -12.58
C GLU A 121 9.60 -10.50 -12.15
N SER A 122 9.19 -10.35 -10.88
CA SER A 122 7.98 -10.99 -10.37
C SER A 122 6.71 -10.40 -10.98
N ILE A 123 6.66 -9.10 -11.22
CA ILE A 123 5.54 -8.43 -11.89
C ILE A 123 5.46 -8.88 -13.35
N ASP A 124 6.57 -8.87 -14.09
CA ASP A 124 6.61 -9.28 -15.50
C ASP A 124 6.18 -10.74 -15.66
N LYS A 125 6.70 -11.65 -14.83
CA LYS A 125 6.28 -13.05 -14.81
C LYS A 125 4.81 -13.21 -14.41
N GLY A 126 4.33 -12.45 -13.44
CA GLY A 126 2.93 -12.45 -13.02
C GLY A 126 1.98 -12.01 -14.14
N ILE A 127 2.29 -10.92 -14.81
CA ILE A 127 1.50 -10.41 -15.95
C ILE A 127 1.51 -11.39 -17.11
N ASN A 128 2.67 -11.95 -17.47
CA ASN A 128 2.76 -12.92 -18.54
C ASN A 128 1.95 -14.20 -18.24
N SER A 129 2.04 -14.72 -17.01
CA SER A 129 1.24 -15.88 -16.58
C SER A 129 -0.24 -15.58 -16.61
N PHE A 130 -0.65 -14.39 -16.18
CA PHE A 130 -2.01 -13.91 -16.25
C PHE A 130 -2.53 -13.86 -17.70
N LEU A 131 -1.77 -13.27 -18.64
CA LEU A 131 -2.17 -13.16 -20.03
C LEU A 131 -2.30 -14.55 -20.68
N ILE A 132 -1.36 -15.47 -20.42
CA ILE A 132 -1.43 -16.84 -20.93
C ILE A 132 -2.67 -17.54 -20.39
N ALA A 133 -2.93 -17.48 -19.08
CA ALA A 133 -4.11 -18.09 -18.46
C ALA A 133 -5.40 -17.51 -19.04
N LEU A 134 -5.47 -16.19 -19.20
CA LEU A 134 -6.64 -15.50 -19.77
C LEU A 134 -6.89 -15.96 -21.21
N LEU A 135 -5.87 -15.98 -22.07
CA LEU A 135 -6.01 -16.42 -23.46
C LEU A 135 -6.46 -17.88 -23.57
N LEU A 136 -5.94 -18.75 -22.71
CA LEU A 136 -6.37 -20.16 -22.67
C LEU A 136 -7.84 -20.30 -22.28
N VAL A 137 -8.28 -19.53 -21.28
CA VAL A 137 -9.69 -19.53 -20.82
C VAL A 137 -10.61 -19.01 -21.93
N LEU A 138 -10.31 -17.87 -22.55
CA LEU A 138 -11.09 -17.30 -23.65
C LEU A 138 -11.18 -18.29 -24.83
N ALA A 139 -10.05 -18.88 -25.24
CA ALA A 139 -10.04 -19.87 -26.30
C ALA A 139 -10.92 -21.10 -25.96
N TRP A 140 -10.82 -21.61 -24.73
CA TRP A 140 -11.62 -22.74 -24.26
C TRP A 140 -13.11 -22.43 -24.24
N MET A 141 -13.51 -21.23 -23.79
CA MET A 141 -14.90 -20.80 -23.76
C MET A 141 -15.52 -20.72 -25.16
N ILE A 142 -14.82 -20.14 -26.12
CA ILE A 142 -15.27 -20.10 -27.52
C ILE A 142 -15.33 -21.51 -28.10
N PHE A 143 -14.35 -22.35 -27.83
CA PHE A 143 -14.29 -23.71 -28.36
C PHE A 143 -15.45 -24.59 -27.85
N TYR A 144 -15.76 -24.50 -26.54
CA TYR A 144 -16.76 -25.37 -25.90
C TYR A 144 -18.19 -24.83 -26.03
N TYR A 145 -18.40 -23.52 -25.85
CA TYR A 145 -19.72 -22.89 -25.86
C TYR A 145 -20.06 -22.15 -27.17
N GLY A 146 -19.12 -22.07 -28.11
CA GLY A 146 -19.35 -21.41 -29.40
C GLY A 146 -19.75 -19.94 -29.24
N ARG A 147 -20.91 -19.57 -29.80
CA ARG A 147 -21.40 -18.16 -29.73
C ARG A 147 -21.71 -17.71 -28.31
N ALA A 148 -22.21 -18.58 -27.44
CA ALA A 148 -22.45 -18.26 -26.05
C ALA A 148 -21.13 -17.98 -25.32
N GLY A 149 -20.07 -18.73 -25.62
CA GLY A 149 -18.71 -18.46 -25.12
C GLY A 149 -18.19 -17.08 -25.49
N LEU A 150 -18.46 -16.61 -26.71
CA LEU A 150 -18.05 -15.26 -27.13
C LEU A 150 -18.72 -14.16 -26.27
N TYR A 151 -20.00 -14.32 -25.92
CA TYR A 151 -20.67 -13.37 -25.02
C TYR A 151 -20.11 -13.40 -23.59
N ALA A 152 -19.79 -14.59 -23.08
CA ALA A 152 -19.11 -14.74 -21.81
C ALA A 152 -17.72 -14.08 -21.80
N ASP A 153 -16.97 -14.21 -22.89
CA ASP A 153 -15.66 -13.58 -23.05
C ASP A 153 -15.75 -12.06 -23.05
N ILE A 154 -16.75 -11.50 -23.74
CA ILE A 154 -17.02 -10.05 -23.68
C ILE A 154 -17.33 -9.60 -22.24
N ALA A 155 -18.19 -10.34 -21.54
CA ALA A 155 -18.50 -10.05 -20.14
C ALA A 155 -17.27 -10.15 -19.24
N LEU A 156 -16.40 -11.14 -19.46
CA LEU A 156 -15.16 -11.32 -18.72
C LEU A 156 -14.16 -10.17 -18.95
N VAL A 157 -13.97 -9.78 -20.22
CA VAL A 157 -13.08 -8.63 -20.55
C VAL A 157 -13.63 -7.35 -19.90
N LEU A 158 -14.94 -7.14 -19.93
CA LEU A 158 -15.57 -5.99 -19.29
C LEU A 158 -15.41 -6.02 -17.76
N ASN A 159 -15.50 -7.21 -17.14
CA ASN A 159 -15.25 -7.39 -15.72
C ASN A 159 -13.81 -7.00 -15.36
N ILE A 160 -12.82 -7.41 -16.15
CA ILE A 160 -11.42 -7.03 -15.95
C ILE A 160 -11.26 -5.51 -16.02
N VAL A 161 -11.85 -4.86 -17.02
CA VAL A 161 -11.81 -3.39 -17.14
C VAL A 161 -12.44 -2.72 -15.92
N LEU A 162 -13.56 -3.25 -15.40
CA LEU A 162 -14.21 -2.74 -14.19
C LEU A 162 -13.32 -2.91 -12.95
N ILE A 163 -12.68 -4.07 -12.77
CA ILE A 163 -11.75 -4.32 -11.66
C ILE A 163 -10.64 -3.26 -11.66
N PHE A 164 -9.96 -3.07 -12.79
CA PHE A 164 -8.89 -2.07 -12.89
C PHE A 164 -9.42 -0.64 -12.74
N GLY A 165 -10.62 -0.35 -13.25
CA GLY A 165 -11.28 0.93 -13.09
C GLY A 165 -11.55 1.27 -11.61
N PHE A 166 -12.10 0.31 -10.86
CA PHE A 166 -12.35 0.47 -9.42
C PHE A 166 -11.04 0.58 -8.61
N LEU A 167 -10.05 -0.27 -8.90
CA LEU A 167 -8.74 -0.19 -8.24
C LEU A 167 -8.07 1.17 -8.45
N SER A 168 -8.09 1.67 -9.68
CA SER A 168 -7.54 2.98 -10.03
C SER A 168 -8.33 4.12 -9.38
N GLY A 169 -9.66 4.05 -9.41
CA GLY A 169 -10.54 5.06 -8.82
C GLY A 169 -10.43 5.18 -7.29
N LEU A 170 -10.16 4.07 -6.62
CA LEU A 170 -9.95 4.03 -5.17
C LEU A 170 -8.50 4.33 -4.76
N GLY A 171 -7.58 4.54 -5.71
CA GLY A 171 -6.16 4.72 -5.43
C GLY A 171 -5.51 3.50 -4.77
N ALA A 172 -6.05 2.29 -5.01
CA ALA A 172 -5.55 1.07 -4.41
C ALA A 172 -4.18 0.68 -5.00
N VAL A 173 -3.23 0.35 -4.14
CA VAL A 173 -1.91 -0.12 -4.56
C VAL A 173 -2.00 -1.59 -4.95
N LEU A 174 -1.60 -1.89 -6.19
CA LEU A 174 -1.55 -3.27 -6.68
C LEU A 174 -0.30 -3.97 -6.13
N THR A 175 -0.51 -4.89 -5.20
CA THR A 175 0.54 -5.75 -4.62
C THR A 175 0.65 -7.07 -5.37
N LEU A 176 1.76 -7.82 -5.20
CA LEU A 176 1.89 -9.17 -5.77
C LEU A 176 0.75 -10.11 -5.37
N PRO A 177 0.37 -10.22 -4.08
CA PRO A 177 -0.83 -10.95 -3.68
C PRO A 177 -2.12 -10.38 -4.26
N GLY A 178 -2.19 -9.06 -4.49
CA GLY A 178 -3.32 -8.43 -5.17
C GLY A 178 -3.48 -8.91 -6.61
N ILE A 179 -2.40 -9.11 -7.36
CA ILE A 179 -2.43 -9.72 -8.69
C ILE A 179 -3.01 -11.14 -8.61
N ALA A 180 -2.60 -11.94 -7.63
CA ALA A 180 -3.15 -13.28 -7.42
C ALA A 180 -4.66 -13.22 -7.11
N GLY A 181 -5.13 -12.23 -6.36
CA GLY A 181 -6.55 -11.98 -6.12
C GLY A 181 -7.34 -11.69 -7.41
N ILE A 182 -6.77 -10.89 -8.32
CA ILE A 182 -7.37 -10.63 -9.65
C ILE A 182 -7.47 -11.93 -10.47
N VAL A 183 -6.39 -12.71 -10.54
CA VAL A 183 -6.39 -13.99 -11.29
C VAL A 183 -7.45 -14.94 -10.74
N LEU A 184 -7.55 -15.06 -9.42
CA LEU A 184 -8.58 -15.88 -8.77
C LEU A 184 -9.99 -15.41 -9.12
N THR A 185 -10.23 -14.10 -9.08
CA THR A 185 -11.54 -13.53 -9.41
C THR A 185 -11.94 -13.77 -10.86
N ILE A 186 -10.98 -13.72 -11.79
CA ILE A 186 -11.25 -14.05 -13.19
C ILE A 186 -11.73 -15.49 -13.33
N GLY A 187 -11.07 -16.44 -12.64
CA GLY A 187 -11.52 -17.83 -12.61
C GLY A 187 -12.95 -17.96 -12.09
N MET A 188 -13.29 -17.31 -10.99
CA MET A 188 -14.65 -17.32 -10.43
C MET A 188 -15.68 -16.64 -11.34
N SER A 189 -15.29 -15.61 -12.08
CA SER A 189 -16.17 -14.92 -13.03
C SER A 189 -16.51 -15.80 -14.23
N VAL A 190 -15.55 -16.59 -14.71
CA VAL A 190 -15.79 -17.60 -15.76
C VAL A 190 -16.73 -18.68 -15.26
N ASP A 191 -16.51 -19.19 -14.05
CA ASP A 191 -17.38 -20.19 -13.41
C ASP A 191 -18.84 -19.74 -13.33
N ALA A 192 -19.09 -18.48 -13.00
CA ALA A 192 -20.45 -17.93 -12.97
C ALA A 192 -21.13 -18.01 -14.35
N ASN A 193 -20.42 -17.64 -15.42
CA ASN A 193 -20.94 -17.72 -16.78
C ASN A 193 -21.16 -19.17 -17.24
N VAL A 194 -20.23 -20.06 -16.94
CA VAL A 194 -20.35 -21.50 -17.21
C VAL A 194 -21.59 -22.08 -16.52
N LEU A 195 -21.79 -21.74 -15.26
CA LEU A 195 -22.95 -22.23 -14.50
C LEU A 195 -24.27 -21.77 -15.11
N ILE A 196 -24.35 -20.51 -15.57
CA ILE A 196 -25.55 -19.99 -16.26
C ILE A 196 -25.80 -20.82 -17.52
N PHE A 197 -24.77 -21.03 -18.37
CA PHE A 197 -24.93 -21.76 -19.61
C PHE A 197 -25.32 -23.22 -19.41
N GLU A 198 -24.75 -23.89 -18.42
CA GLU A 198 -25.12 -25.28 -18.11
C GLU A 198 -26.53 -25.38 -17.57
N ARG A 199 -26.98 -24.43 -16.72
CA ARG A 199 -28.39 -24.41 -16.28
C ARG A 199 -29.36 -24.13 -17.41
N VAL A 200 -29.05 -23.23 -18.32
CA VAL A 200 -29.86 -22.99 -19.52
C VAL A 200 -29.91 -24.25 -20.38
N ARG A 201 -28.77 -24.95 -20.57
CA ARG A 201 -28.72 -26.20 -21.31
C ARG A 201 -29.54 -27.31 -20.69
N GLU A 202 -29.52 -27.44 -19.35
CA GLU A 202 -30.40 -28.38 -18.64
C GLU A 202 -31.90 -28.08 -18.88
N GLU A 203 -32.29 -26.81 -18.87
CA GLU A 203 -33.68 -26.42 -19.14
C GLU A 203 -34.10 -26.66 -20.60
N ILE A 204 -33.21 -26.52 -21.57
CA ILE A 204 -33.44 -26.87 -22.96
C ILE A 204 -33.68 -28.37 -23.11
N TYR A 205 -32.92 -29.23 -22.41
CA TYR A 205 -33.15 -30.68 -22.43
C TYR A 205 -34.51 -31.12 -21.87
N LYS A 206 -35.19 -30.26 -21.10
CA LYS A 206 -36.56 -30.49 -20.62
C LYS A 206 -37.62 -30.11 -21.65
N GLU A 207 -37.25 -29.93 -22.92
CA GLU A 207 -38.11 -29.58 -24.03
C GLU A 207 -38.90 -28.26 -23.86
N LYS A 208 -38.41 -27.36 -23.04
CA LYS A 208 -38.97 -26.02 -22.86
C LYS A 208 -38.61 -25.11 -24.05
N GLY A 209 -39.43 -24.12 -24.32
CA GLY A 209 -39.10 -23.10 -25.33
C GLY A 209 -37.85 -22.31 -24.97
N LEU A 210 -37.02 -21.94 -25.97
CA LEU A 210 -35.71 -21.30 -25.79
C LEU A 210 -35.76 -20.11 -24.82
N LYS A 211 -36.72 -19.21 -24.98
CA LYS A 211 -36.87 -18.03 -24.13
C LYS A 211 -37.13 -18.39 -22.65
N GLN A 212 -37.95 -19.41 -22.43
CA GLN A 212 -38.26 -19.89 -21.09
C GLN A 212 -37.05 -20.62 -20.49
N SER A 213 -36.35 -21.44 -21.26
CA SER A 213 -35.14 -22.14 -20.81
C SER A 213 -34.04 -21.18 -20.38
N VAL A 214 -33.85 -20.06 -21.11
CA VAL A 214 -32.90 -19.01 -20.72
C VAL A 214 -33.33 -18.34 -19.41
N SER A 215 -34.58 -17.97 -19.27
CA SER A 215 -35.12 -17.33 -18.06
C SER A 215 -35.00 -18.22 -16.82
N ASP A 216 -35.46 -19.48 -16.95
CA ASP A 216 -35.43 -20.44 -15.86
C ASP A 216 -34.02 -20.85 -15.49
N GLY A 217 -33.17 -21.09 -16.50
CA GLY A 217 -31.75 -21.44 -16.31
C GLY A 217 -30.98 -20.34 -15.58
N PHE A 218 -31.18 -19.09 -15.99
CA PHE A 218 -30.56 -17.94 -15.30
C PHE A 218 -31.03 -17.81 -13.86
N SER A 219 -32.34 -17.91 -13.61
CA SER A 219 -32.93 -17.86 -12.26
C SER A 219 -32.37 -18.97 -11.36
N ASN A 220 -32.22 -20.18 -11.88
CA ASN A 220 -31.68 -21.33 -11.14
C ASN A 220 -30.18 -21.20 -10.88
N ALA A 221 -29.43 -20.62 -11.82
CA ALA A 221 -28.00 -20.37 -11.64
C ALA A 221 -27.72 -19.27 -10.61
N LEU A 222 -28.56 -18.23 -10.57
CA LEU A 222 -28.36 -17.04 -9.75
C LEU A 222 -28.21 -17.37 -8.26
N SER A 223 -29.03 -18.27 -7.73
CA SER A 223 -28.94 -18.72 -6.33
C SER A 223 -27.57 -19.30 -6.02
N SER A 224 -27.08 -20.23 -6.85
CA SER A 224 -25.77 -20.86 -6.65
C SER A 224 -24.62 -19.88 -6.80
N ILE A 225 -24.72 -18.93 -7.73
CA ILE A 225 -23.72 -17.87 -7.94
C ILE A 225 -23.67 -16.95 -6.71
N LEU A 226 -24.82 -16.56 -6.18
CA LEU A 226 -24.87 -15.71 -4.98
C LEU A 226 -24.29 -16.42 -3.77
N ASP A 227 -24.67 -17.69 -3.53
CA ASP A 227 -24.17 -18.47 -2.38
C ASP A 227 -22.63 -18.61 -2.41
N ALA A 228 -22.06 -18.95 -3.56
CA ALA A 228 -20.60 -19.06 -3.73
C ALA A 228 -19.90 -17.73 -3.52
N ASN A 229 -20.42 -16.64 -4.08
CA ASN A 229 -19.83 -15.31 -3.97
C ASN A 229 -20.00 -14.71 -2.56
N ILE A 230 -21.11 -14.96 -1.86
CA ILE A 230 -21.31 -14.53 -0.47
C ILE A 230 -20.30 -15.23 0.44
N THR A 231 -20.12 -16.55 0.29
CA THR A 231 -19.17 -17.32 1.10
C THR A 231 -17.74 -16.82 0.90
N THR A 232 -17.33 -16.64 -0.35
CA THR A 232 -15.99 -16.11 -0.68
C THR A 232 -15.83 -14.65 -0.25
N GLY A 233 -16.89 -13.84 -0.42
CA GLY A 233 -16.93 -12.45 -0.01
C GLY A 233 -16.81 -12.28 1.50
N LEU A 234 -17.47 -13.15 2.29
CA LEU A 234 -17.32 -13.14 3.74
C LEU A 234 -15.87 -13.46 4.17
N THR A 235 -15.26 -14.46 3.53
CA THR A 235 -13.86 -14.80 3.78
C THR A 235 -12.93 -13.63 3.42
N ALA A 236 -13.14 -12.99 2.26
CA ALA A 236 -12.38 -11.84 1.83
C ALA A 236 -12.58 -10.64 2.77
N LEU A 237 -13.79 -10.42 3.30
CA LEU A 237 -14.07 -9.37 4.27
C LEU A 237 -13.33 -9.60 5.60
N ILE A 238 -13.30 -10.83 6.09
CA ILE A 238 -12.53 -11.20 7.28
C ILE A 238 -11.04 -10.92 7.05
N LEU A 239 -10.50 -11.33 5.91
CA LEU A 239 -9.11 -11.06 5.55
C LEU A 239 -8.82 -9.55 5.39
N PHE A 240 -9.78 -8.77 4.94
CA PHE A 240 -9.65 -7.31 4.81
C PHE A 240 -9.62 -6.62 6.19
N ILE A 241 -10.45 -7.05 7.13
CA ILE A 241 -10.56 -6.46 8.47
C ILE A 241 -9.36 -6.86 9.34
N PHE A 242 -9.02 -8.14 9.38
CA PHE A 242 -8.00 -8.69 10.28
C PHE A 242 -6.63 -8.86 9.61
N GLY A 243 -6.55 -8.82 8.28
CA GLY A 243 -5.31 -8.94 7.54
C GLY A 243 -4.48 -7.66 7.59
N SER A 244 -3.17 -7.83 7.50
CA SER A 244 -2.20 -6.73 7.40
C SER A 244 -1.36 -6.85 6.13
N GLY A 245 -0.79 -5.75 5.67
CA GLY A 245 0.14 -5.68 4.55
C GLY A 245 -0.32 -6.44 3.30
N PRO A 246 0.44 -7.44 2.83
CA PRO A 246 0.14 -8.20 1.61
C PRO A 246 -1.22 -8.90 1.62
N ILE A 247 -1.65 -9.42 2.77
CA ILE A 247 -2.95 -10.10 2.93
C ILE A 247 -4.11 -9.13 2.69
N LYS A 248 -4.00 -7.91 3.20
CA LYS A 248 -5.00 -6.87 2.99
C LYS A 248 -5.08 -6.45 1.53
N GLY A 249 -3.95 -6.37 0.82
CA GLY A 249 -3.90 -6.12 -0.62
C GLY A 249 -4.64 -7.20 -1.43
N PHE A 250 -4.39 -8.48 -1.14
CA PHE A 250 -5.11 -9.61 -1.72
C PHE A 250 -6.62 -9.52 -1.44
N ALA A 251 -7.02 -9.29 -0.20
CA ALA A 251 -8.42 -9.21 0.20
C ALA A 251 -9.15 -8.05 -0.49
N THR A 252 -8.49 -6.90 -0.66
CA THR A 252 -9.06 -5.74 -1.35
C THR A 252 -9.38 -6.07 -2.81
N THR A 253 -8.43 -6.65 -3.55
CA THR A 253 -8.64 -7.03 -4.95
C THR A 253 -9.69 -8.10 -5.10
N LEU A 254 -9.75 -9.07 -4.17
CA LEU A 254 -10.75 -10.13 -4.16
C LEU A 254 -12.15 -9.58 -3.90
N LEU A 255 -12.34 -8.66 -2.94
CA LEU A 255 -13.63 -8.02 -2.67
C LEU A 255 -14.14 -7.23 -3.88
N ILE A 256 -13.28 -6.38 -4.46
CA ILE A 256 -13.63 -5.62 -5.67
C ILE A 256 -13.98 -6.57 -6.79
N GLY A 257 -13.20 -7.62 -6.97
CA GLY A 257 -13.41 -8.60 -8.01
C GLY A 257 -14.72 -9.37 -7.86
N ILE A 258 -15.11 -9.78 -6.65
CA ILE A 258 -16.41 -10.43 -6.39
C ILE A 258 -17.56 -9.47 -6.72
N LEU A 259 -17.48 -8.20 -6.30
CA LEU A 259 -18.53 -7.22 -6.58
C LEU A 259 -18.70 -6.97 -8.08
N THR A 260 -17.60 -6.81 -8.80
CA THR A 260 -17.62 -6.60 -10.26
C THR A 260 -18.04 -7.85 -11.02
N SER A 261 -17.65 -9.03 -10.56
CA SER A 261 -18.05 -10.32 -11.14
C SER A 261 -19.56 -10.55 -10.99
N LEU A 262 -20.12 -10.29 -9.81
CA LEU A 262 -21.58 -10.36 -9.60
C LEU A 262 -22.32 -9.36 -10.49
N PHE A 263 -21.81 -8.14 -10.58
CA PHE A 263 -22.42 -7.13 -11.45
C PHE A 263 -22.40 -7.58 -12.93
N THR A 264 -21.28 -8.07 -13.43
CA THR A 264 -21.16 -8.53 -14.82
C THR A 264 -21.98 -9.77 -15.10
N ALA A 265 -22.02 -10.74 -14.19
CA ALA A 265 -22.82 -11.95 -14.34
C ALA A 265 -24.33 -11.65 -14.35
N ILE A 266 -24.80 -10.76 -13.46
CA ILE A 266 -26.23 -10.47 -13.34
C ILE A 266 -26.71 -9.52 -14.45
N PHE A 267 -25.98 -8.42 -14.70
CA PHE A 267 -26.46 -7.37 -15.59
C PHE A 267 -25.99 -7.55 -17.04
N ILE A 268 -24.73 -7.91 -17.24
CA ILE A 268 -24.13 -7.94 -18.57
C ILE A 268 -24.40 -9.26 -19.27
N THR A 269 -24.18 -10.38 -18.61
CA THR A 269 -24.44 -11.71 -19.19
C THR A 269 -25.92 -11.93 -19.45
N CYS A 270 -26.82 -11.34 -18.64
CA CYS A 270 -28.25 -11.39 -18.86
C CYS A 270 -28.71 -10.50 -20.04
N LEU A 271 -27.98 -9.42 -20.35
CA LEU A 271 -28.31 -8.48 -21.44
C LEU A 271 -27.83 -8.98 -22.80
N LEU A 272 -26.70 -9.71 -22.83
CA LEU A 272 -26.06 -10.25 -24.04
C LEU A 272 -26.72 -11.58 -24.46
#